data_3bff17f0bbd4537c3e509efcca64c580
#
_entry.id   3bff17f0bbd4537c3e509efcca64c580
#
_cell.length_a   1.000
_cell.length_b   1.000
_cell.length_c   1.000
_cell.angle_alpha   90.00
_cell.angle_beta   90.00
_cell.angle_gamma   90.00
#
_symmetry.space_group_name_H-M   'P 1'
#
loop_
_entity.id
_entity.type
_entity.pdbx_description
1 polymer ?
#
loop_
_entity_poly.entity_id
_entity_poly.type
_entity_poly.pdbx_seq_one_letter_code
_entity_poly.pdbx_strand_id
1 'polypeptide(L)'
;MIQARNKLSQEELSEAKKLINCCQAYDGTYRDPYLSNMLNFDPNMPAFFLYYEKGELVGLLTVYADDQDVEVTILVHPAHRRQGIARALVTSFEKETASFPIRSVIFQTERIFLERHPDFVSNWGLVEDEDTETWLGKDRRPYPLAKLSNLLVLLADSSYQEQITQLKFQAFSEEHESREVVYRYVTEALKDPESRLYILLKDGQVIGTCTVDLSTNTNYFYGLAISEPERGKGYGSYLAKSLVNQLIEQNDKEFQIAVENSNVGAKRLYEKIGFVKQTQVVYLNEKE
;
A
#
# COMPACT_ATOMS: atom_id res chain seq x y z
N MET A 1 -27.22 6.17 -1.52
CA MET A 1 -27.05 5.59 -2.89
C MET A 1 -25.60 5.12 -3.01
N ILE A 2 -25.37 3.90 -3.52
CA ILE A 2 -23.99 3.38 -3.77
C ILE A 2 -23.65 3.60 -5.24
N GLN A 3 -22.41 4.02 -5.49
CA GLN A 3 -21.84 4.17 -6.83
C GLN A 3 -20.57 3.32 -6.91
N ALA A 4 -20.54 2.38 -7.87
CA ALA A 4 -19.36 1.60 -8.18
C ALA A 4 -18.49 2.33 -9.21
N ARG A 5 -17.18 2.30 -9.03
CA ARG A 5 -16.18 2.93 -9.90
C ARG A 5 -14.97 2.02 -10.06
N ASN A 6 -14.44 1.95 -11.25
CA ASN A 6 -13.10 1.38 -11.47
C ASN A 6 -11.98 2.43 -11.33
N LYS A 7 -12.31 3.72 -11.44
CA LYS A 7 -11.40 4.83 -11.18
C LYS A 7 -12.16 6.01 -10.57
N LEU A 8 -11.55 6.67 -9.59
CA LEU A 8 -12.11 7.88 -8.98
C LEU A 8 -11.82 9.11 -9.83
N SER A 9 -12.80 10.01 -9.94
CA SER A 9 -12.58 11.37 -10.41
C SER A 9 -11.78 12.18 -9.38
N GLN A 10 -11.27 13.35 -9.76
CA GLN A 10 -10.55 14.23 -8.83
C GLN A 10 -11.43 14.69 -7.66
N GLU A 11 -12.73 14.90 -7.90
CA GLU A 11 -13.70 15.26 -6.88
C GLU A 11 -13.94 14.08 -5.91
N GLU A 12 -14.26 12.89 -6.45
CA GLU A 12 -14.44 11.67 -5.66
C GLU A 12 -13.17 11.31 -4.84
N LEU A 13 -11.98 11.50 -5.42
CA LEU A 13 -10.71 11.31 -4.71
C LEU A 13 -10.56 12.30 -3.54
N SER A 14 -10.94 13.56 -3.74
CA SER A 14 -10.94 14.57 -2.67
C SER A 14 -11.92 14.23 -1.54
N GLU A 15 -13.12 13.75 -1.88
CA GLU A 15 -14.13 13.31 -0.91
C GLU A 15 -13.67 12.06 -0.16
N ALA A 16 -13.10 11.08 -0.86
CA ALA A 16 -12.53 9.87 -0.26
C ALA A 16 -11.43 10.22 0.76
N LYS A 17 -10.49 11.10 0.40
CA LYS A 17 -9.44 11.57 1.32
C LYS A 17 -9.99 12.26 2.56
N LYS A 18 -11.06 13.05 2.43
CA LYS A 18 -11.73 13.68 3.59
C LYS A 18 -12.34 12.63 4.52
N LEU A 19 -13.03 11.63 3.95
CA LEU A 19 -13.63 10.53 4.72
C LEU A 19 -12.55 9.70 5.43
N ILE A 20 -11.45 9.36 4.74
CA ILE A 20 -10.32 8.62 5.30
C ILE A 20 -9.76 9.38 6.51
N ASN A 21 -9.42 10.67 6.34
CA ASN A 21 -8.88 11.50 7.43
C ASN A 21 -9.84 11.59 8.62
N CYS A 22 -11.15 11.69 8.38
CA CYS A 22 -12.16 11.71 9.44
C CYS A 22 -12.20 10.39 10.21
N CYS A 23 -12.17 9.24 9.51
CA CYS A 23 -12.16 7.92 10.13
C CYS A 23 -10.87 7.69 10.91
N GLN A 24 -9.71 8.01 10.34
CA GLN A 24 -8.41 7.86 10.98
C GLN A 24 -8.31 8.69 12.27
N ALA A 25 -8.72 9.96 12.22
CA ALA A 25 -8.72 10.82 13.40
C ALA A 25 -9.62 10.29 14.53
N TYR A 26 -10.77 9.70 14.18
CA TYR A 26 -11.71 9.15 15.16
C TYR A 26 -11.24 7.81 15.75
N ASP A 27 -10.74 6.91 14.87
CA ASP A 27 -10.36 5.54 15.26
C ASP A 27 -8.92 5.45 15.78
N GLY A 28 -8.09 6.47 15.52
CA GLY A 28 -6.65 6.44 15.80
C GLY A 28 -5.90 5.49 14.86
N THR A 29 -6.41 5.32 13.63
CA THR A 29 -5.80 4.51 12.57
C THR A 29 -4.87 5.36 11.71
N TYR A 30 -4.01 4.72 10.92
CA TYR A 30 -2.93 5.40 10.18
C TYR A 30 -2.80 4.96 8.73
N ARG A 31 -3.37 3.79 8.36
CA ARG A 31 -3.21 3.26 7.02
C ARG A 31 -4.17 3.95 6.05
N ASP A 32 -3.62 4.51 4.97
CA ASP A 32 -4.43 4.91 3.83
C ASP A 32 -4.79 3.68 2.98
N PRO A 33 -6.05 3.50 2.57
CA PRO A 33 -6.40 2.45 1.63
C PRO A 33 -5.81 2.77 0.24
N TYR A 34 -5.62 1.74 -0.58
CA TYR A 34 -5.19 1.92 -1.96
C TYR A 34 -6.27 2.65 -2.78
N LEU A 35 -5.91 3.79 -3.38
CA LEU A 35 -6.83 4.67 -4.11
C LEU A 35 -6.58 4.67 -5.63
N SER A 36 -5.89 3.66 -6.14
CA SER A 36 -5.67 3.41 -7.57
C SER A 36 -6.18 2.02 -7.93
N ASN A 37 -6.40 1.75 -9.21
CA ASN A 37 -6.67 0.41 -9.72
C ASN A 37 -5.62 -0.08 -10.73
N MET A 38 -4.49 0.61 -10.80
CA MET A 38 -3.44 0.34 -11.79
C MET A 38 -2.80 -1.04 -11.62
N LEU A 39 -2.75 -1.55 -10.40
CA LEU A 39 -2.18 -2.86 -10.09
C LEU A 39 -3.22 -3.99 -10.11
N ASN A 40 -4.52 -3.66 -10.17
CA ASN A 40 -5.56 -4.66 -10.19
C ASN A 40 -5.46 -5.53 -11.46
N PHE A 41 -5.69 -6.83 -11.32
CA PHE A 41 -5.55 -7.82 -12.40
C PHE A 41 -6.49 -7.54 -13.59
N ASP A 42 -7.62 -6.89 -13.35
CA ASP A 42 -8.54 -6.42 -14.39
C ASP A 42 -8.90 -4.94 -14.16
N PRO A 43 -8.50 -4.04 -15.07
CA PRO A 43 -8.79 -2.61 -14.93
C PRO A 43 -10.27 -2.24 -15.10
N ASN A 44 -11.10 -3.17 -15.58
CA ASN A 44 -12.54 -2.96 -15.73
C ASN A 44 -13.31 -3.37 -14.47
N MET A 45 -12.67 -4.11 -13.55
CA MET A 45 -13.31 -4.47 -12.28
C MET A 45 -13.52 -3.22 -11.43
N PRO A 46 -14.71 -3.02 -10.84
CA PRO A 46 -14.94 -1.95 -9.89
C PRO A 46 -14.00 -2.07 -8.68
N ALA A 47 -13.23 -1.01 -8.43
CA ALA A 47 -12.27 -0.96 -7.33
C ALA A 47 -12.71 -0.04 -6.18
N PHE A 48 -13.76 0.75 -6.39
CA PHE A 48 -14.27 1.70 -5.41
C PHE A 48 -15.78 1.66 -5.35
N PHE A 49 -16.33 1.60 -4.13
CA PHE A 49 -17.75 1.65 -3.86
C PHE A 49 -18.01 2.82 -2.90
N LEU A 50 -18.71 3.83 -3.39
CA LEU A 50 -18.96 5.10 -2.70
C LEU A 50 -20.39 5.15 -2.22
N TYR A 51 -20.61 5.24 -0.92
CA TYR A 51 -21.94 5.37 -0.33
C TYR A 51 -22.22 6.83 -0.01
N TYR A 52 -23.17 7.41 -0.75
CA TYR A 52 -23.61 8.79 -0.55
C TYR A 52 -24.91 8.87 0.24
N GLU A 53 -24.94 9.76 1.23
CA GLU A 53 -26.16 10.16 1.93
C GLU A 53 -26.30 11.68 1.87
N LYS A 54 -27.46 12.17 1.36
CA LYS A 54 -27.75 13.61 1.19
C LYS A 54 -26.66 14.39 0.44
N GLY A 55 -25.95 13.74 -0.48
CA GLY A 55 -24.88 14.33 -1.27
C GLY A 55 -23.50 14.28 -0.62
N GLU A 56 -23.36 13.74 0.58
CA GLU A 56 -22.08 13.56 1.26
C GLU A 56 -21.59 12.10 1.16
N LEU A 57 -20.30 11.90 0.93
CA LEU A 57 -19.66 10.58 0.95
C LEU A 57 -19.49 10.15 2.42
N VAL A 58 -20.28 9.16 2.85
CA VAL A 58 -20.27 8.67 4.24
C VAL A 58 -19.80 7.22 4.37
N GLY A 59 -19.57 6.53 3.26
CA GLY A 59 -19.03 5.17 3.23
C GLY A 59 -18.17 4.95 1.99
N LEU A 60 -17.07 4.25 2.15
CA LEU A 60 -16.14 3.89 1.09
C LEU A 60 -15.68 2.45 1.29
N LEU A 61 -15.73 1.65 0.22
CA LEU A 61 -15.06 0.37 0.13
C LEU A 61 -14.05 0.47 -1.02
N THR A 62 -12.81 0.08 -0.76
CA THR A 62 -11.74 0.01 -1.76
C THR A 62 -11.29 -1.42 -1.95
N VAL A 63 -10.91 -1.77 -3.17
CA VAL A 63 -10.42 -3.09 -3.57
C VAL A 63 -9.01 -2.97 -4.12
N TYR A 64 -8.09 -3.74 -3.55
CA TYR A 64 -6.79 -4.02 -4.11
C TYR A 64 -6.77 -5.48 -4.59
N ALA A 65 -6.46 -5.70 -5.85
CA ALA A 65 -6.62 -7.00 -6.51
C ALA A 65 -5.50 -7.21 -7.52
N ASP A 66 -4.29 -7.31 -7.05
CA ASP A 66 -3.13 -7.62 -7.91
C ASP A 66 -3.14 -9.07 -8.39
N ASP A 67 -3.82 -9.95 -7.65
CA ASP A 67 -4.21 -11.29 -8.06
C ASP A 67 -5.70 -11.58 -7.75
N GLN A 68 -6.09 -12.85 -7.72
CA GLN A 68 -7.47 -13.30 -7.49
C GLN A 68 -7.85 -13.35 -5.98
N ASP A 69 -6.88 -13.20 -5.08
CA ASP A 69 -7.11 -13.01 -3.65
C ASP A 69 -7.18 -11.50 -3.37
N VAL A 70 -8.39 -10.98 -3.30
CA VAL A 70 -8.59 -9.53 -3.28
C VAL A 70 -8.64 -8.97 -1.86
N GLU A 71 -7.96 -7.87 -1.65
CA GLU A 71 -7.93 -7.16 -0.38
C GLU A 71 -8.95 -6.03 -0.37
N VAL A 72 -9.77 -5.98 0.67
CA VAL A 72 -10.85 -5.01 0.82
C VAL A 72 -10.67 -4.18 2.07
N THR A 73 -10.75 -2.85 1.93
CA THR A 73 -10.80 -1.92 3.06
C THR A 73 -12.14 -1.19 3.06
N ILE A 74 -12.79 -1.12 4.23
CA ILE A 74 -14.11 -0.47 4.38
C ILE A 74 -14.01 0.64 5.41
N LEU A 75 -14.45 1.83 5.03
CA LEU A 75 -14.53 2.99 5.90
C LEU A 75 -15.97 3.53 5.94
N VAL A 76 -16.46 3.78 7.13
CA VAL A 76 -17.76 4.42 7.35
C VAL A 76 -17.58 5.60 8.29
N HIS A 77 -18.07 6.76 7.87
CA HIS A 77 -18.02 7.98 8.68
C HIS A 77 -18.56 7.72 10.09
N PRO A 78 -17.85 8.11 11.16
CA PRO A 78 -18.21 7.75 12.55
C PRO A 78 -19.66 8.01 12.92
N ALA A 79 -20.22 9.15 12.50
CA ALA A 79 -21.61 9.51 12.79
C ALA A 79 -22.66 8.67 12.04
N HIS A 80 -22.25 7.91 11.02
CA HIS A 80 -23.14 7.10 10.18
C HIS A 80 -22.94 5.59 10.38
N ARG A 81 -22.17 5.19 11.40
CA ARG A 81 -21.93 3.76 11.73
C ARG A 81 -23.18 3.12 12.34
N ARG A 82 -23.20 1.77 12.33
CA ARG A 82 -24.30 0.94 12.89
C ARG A 82 -25.65 1.12 12.17
N GLN A 83 -25.64 1.64 10.94
CA GLN A 83 -26.81 1.84 10.09
C GLN A 83 -26.83 0.90 8.88
N GLY A 84 -25.97 -0.13 8.85
CA GLY A 84 -25.91 -1.12 7.77
C GLY A 84 -25.07 -0.72 6.56
N ILE A 85 -24.44 0.47 6.56
CA ILE A 85 -23.70 1.01 5.40
C ILE A 85 -22.57 0.07 4.97
N ALA A 86 -21.75 -0.43 5.91
CA ALA A 86 -20.65 -1.34 5.57
C ALA A 86 -21.16 -2.63 4.90
N ARG A 87 -22.24 -3.23 5.41
CA ARG A 87 -22.86 -4.42 4.78
C ARG A 87 -23.42 -4.13 3.40
N ALA A 88 -24.05 -2.97 3.21
CA ALA A 88 -24.53 -2.55 1.90
C ALA A 88 -23.39 -2.37 0.89
N LEU A 89 -22.25 -1.85 1.32
CA LEU A 89 -21.03 -1.74 0.49
C LEU A 89 -20.50 -3.12 0.09
N VAL A 90 -20.39 -4.07 1.02
CA VAL A 90 -19.96 -5.46 0.72
C VAL A 90 -20.92 -6.13 -0.26
N THR A 91 -22.25 -6.07 0.00
CA THR A 91 -23.24 -6.65 -0.93
C THR A 91 -23.15 -6.02 -2.33
N SER A 92 -22.86 -4.71 -2.42
CA SER A 92 -22.66 -4.06 -3.71
C SER A 92 -21.38 -4.53 -4.39
N PHE A 93 -20.29 -4.69 -3.63
CA PHE A 93 -19.04 -5.24 -4.13
C PHE A 93 -19.23 -6.65 -4.69
N GLU A 94 -19.79 -7.57 -3.91
CA GLU A 94 -20.06 -8.96 -4.32
C GLU A 94 -20.88 -9.02 -5.61
N LYS A 95 -21.94 -8.21 -5.70
CA LYS A 95 -22.81 -8.16 -6.87
C LYS A 95 -22.09 -7.65 -8.12
N GLU A 96 -21.40 -6.53 -8.02
CA GLU A 96 -20.77 -5.87 -9.17
C GLU A 96 -19.48 -6.58 -9.62
N THR A 97 -18.88 -7.42 -8.76
CA THR A 97 -17.67 -8.19 -9.07
C THR A 97 -17.94 -9.66 -9.35
N ALA A 98 -19.17 -10.15 -9.29
CA ALA A 98 -19.56 -11.56 -9.44
C ALA A 98 -19.10 -12.22 -10.76
N SER A 99 -18.80 -11.46 -11.80
CA SER A 99 -18.32 -11.96 -13.10
C SER A 99 -16.78 -12.04 -13.20
N PHE A 100 -16.05 -11.51 -12.20
CA PHE A 100 -14.60 -11.53 -12.17
C PHE A 100 -14.09 -12.78 -11.41
N PRO A 101 -12.92 -13.32 -11.77
CA PRO A 101 -12.40 -14.54 -11.20
C PRO A 101 -11.77 -14.32 -9.80
N ILE A 102 -12.55 -13.78 -8.88
CA ILE A 102 -12.12 -13.60 -7.47
C ILE A 102 -12.14 -14.97 -6.79
N ARG A 103 -11.04 -15.35 -6.15
CA ARG A 103 -10.87 -16.61 -5.41
C ARG A 103 -11.22 -16.46 -3.94
N SER A 104 -10.72 -15.40 -3.33
CA SER A 104 -10.99 -15.08 -1.93
C SER A 104 -11.08 -13.57 -1.71
N VAL A 105 -11.71 -13.19 -0.60
CA VAL A 105 -11.84 -11.79 -0.16
C VAL A 105 -11.22 -11.66 1.22
N ILE A 106 -10.22 -10.80 1.33
CA ILE A 106 -9.45 -10.56 2.56
C ILE A 106 -9.76 -9.14 3.03
N PHE A 107 -10.38 -9.00 4.20
CA PHE A 107 -10.65 -7.67 4.75
C PHE A 107 -9.43 -7.18 5.53
N GLN A 108 -9.02 -5.95 5.25
CA GLN A 108 -7.92 -5.31 5.95
C GLN A 108 -8.43 -4.32 6.99
N THR A 109 -7.84 -4.38 8.18
CA THR A 109 -8.07 -3.39 9.23
C THR A 109 -6.80 -3.17 10.06
N GLU A 110 -6.88 -2.32 11.07
CA GLU A 110 -5.76 -2.08 11.96
C GLU A 110 -6.04 -2.63 13.36
N ARG A 111 -5.00 -3.12 14.04
CA ARG A 111 -5.09 -3.68 15.40
C ARG A 111 -5.79 -2.74 16.36
N ILE A 112 -5.48 -1.45 16.32
CA ILE A 112 -6.10 -0.43 17.17
C ILE A 112 -7.62 -0.33 16.98
N PHE A 113 -8.11 -0.55 15.74
CA PHE A 113 -9.55 -0.59 15.47
C PHE A 113 -10.20 -1.81 16.14
N LEU A 114 -9.60 -2.99 16.03
CA LEU A 114 -10.12 -4.22 16.67
C LEU A 114 -10.09 -4.13 18.19
N GLU A 115 -9.05 -3.54 18.78
CA GLU A 115 -8.98 -3.30 20.23
C GLU A 115 -10.10 -2.40 20.73
N ARG A 116 -10.52 -1.41 19.95
CA ARG A 116 -11.66 -0.54 20.26
C ARG A 116 -13.02 -1.16 19.96
N HIS A 117 -13.04 -2.19 19.11
CA HIS A 117 -14.26 -2.88 18.66
C HIS A 117 -14.10 -4.40 18.77
N PRO A 118 -13.95 -4.96 19.99
CA PRO A 118 -13.59 -6.37 20.18
C PRO A 118 -14.59 -7.37 19.59
N ASP A 119 -15.87 -6.98 19.48
CA ASP A 119 -16.91 -7.83 18.89
C ASP A 119 -16.96 -7.76 17.36
N PHE A 120 -16.11 -6.96 16.71
CA PHE A 120 -16.19 -6.71 15.27
C PHE A 120 -16.01 -8.00 14.47
N VAL A 121 -14.93 -8.73 14.74
CA VAL A 121 -14.56 -9.96 14.01
C VAL A 121 -15.69 -11.01 14.14
N SER A 122 -16.17 -11.26 15.36
CA SER A 122 -17.26 -12.22 15.60
C SER A 122 -18.59 -11.81 14.98
N ASN A 123 -18.95 -10.52 15.04
CA ASN A 123 -20.19 -9.99 14.46
C ASN A 123 -20.22 -10.06 12.92
N TRP A 124 -19.07 -10.13 12.29
CA TRP A 124 -18.93 -10.29 10.84
C TRP A 124 -18.73 -11.74 10.42
N GLY A 125 -18.53 -12.67 11.36
CA GLY A 125 -18.23 -14.08 11.06
C GLY A 125 -16.85 -14.26 10.45
N LEU A 126 -15.91 -13.34 10.76
CA LEU A 126 -14.54 -13.36 10.26
C LEU A 126 -13.59 -14.07 11.25
N VAL A 127 -12.41 -14.38 10.76
CA VAL A 127 -11.27 -14.86 11.56
C VAL A 127 -10.04 -14.03 11.21
N GLU A 128 -9.18 -13.80 12.21
CA GLU A 128 -7.90 -13.12 11.98
C GLU A 128 -6.90 -14.09 11.36
N ASP A 129 -6.16 -13.58 10.37
CA ASP A 129 -5.01 -14.27 9.80
C ASP A 129 -3.83 -14.25 10.80
N GLU A 130 -2.96 -15.25 10.74
CA GLU A 130 -1.71 -15.28 11.52
C GLU A 130 -0.70 -14.25 10.98
N ASP A 131 -0.74 -14.00 9.68
CA ASP A 131 0.11 -13.02 9.02
C ASP A 131 -0.39 -11.60 9.26
N THR A 132 0.52 -10.73 9.62
CA THR A 132 0.23 -9.33 9.91
C THR A 132 1.40 -8.45 9.45
N GLU A 133 1.10 -7.18 9.17
CA GLU A 133 2.13 -6.21 8.82
C GLU A 133 2.31 -5.14 9.91
N THR A 134 3.56 -4.78 10.14
CA THR A 134 3.88 -3.56 10.91
C THR A 134 4.05 -2.39 9.94
N TRP A 135 3.27 -1.35 10.15
CA TRP A 135 3.41 -0.08 9.44
C TRP A 135 4.20 0.90 10.27
N LEU A 136 5.26 1.43 9.66
CA LEU A 136 6.20 2.33 10.31
C LEU A 136 6.16 3.68 9.62
N GLY A 137 6.16 4.74 10.42
CA GLY A 137 6.19 6.11 9.94
C GLY A 137 7.48 6.82 10.30
N LYS A 138 7.79 7.86 9.53
CA LYS A 138 8.92 8.74 9.79
C LYS A 138 8.57 10.19 9.42
N ASP A 139 8.97 11.07 10.28
CA ASP A 139 8.90 12.51 10.04
C ASP A 139 9.88 12.99 8.94
N ARG A 140 9.78 14.25 8.60
CA ARG A 140 10.57 14.89 7.55
C ARG A 140 11.99 15.31 7.96
N ARG A 141 12.57 14.75 9.01
CA ARG A 141 13.96 15.07 9.39
C ARG A 141 14.93 14.45 8.39
N PRO A 142 15.77 15.25 7.70
CA PRO A 142 16.74 14.73 6.75
C PRO A 142 17.86 13.95 7.44
N TYR A 143 18.52 13.11 6.67
CA TYR A 143 19.69 12.38 7.13
C TYR A 143 20.98 13.06 6.72
N PRO A 144 22.00 13.11 7.60
CA PRO A 144 23.36 13.41 7.18
C PRO A 144 23.90 12.24 6.36
N LEU A 145 23.85 12.37 5.03
CA LEU A 145 24.26 11.33 4.11
C LEU A 145 25.46 11.76 3.30
N ALA A 146 26.58 11.05 3.45
CA ALA A 146 27.74 11.26 2.62
C ALA A 146 27.49 10.77 1.18
N LYS A 147 27.83 11.59 0.19
CA LYS A 147 27.82 11.15 -1.21
C LYS A 147 28.98 10.16 -1.41
N LEU A 148 28.64 8.97 -1.86
CA LEU A 148 29.62 7.96 -2.24
C LEU A 148 29.80 8.00 -3.76
N SER A 149 31.01 8.15 -4.24
CA SER A 149 31.32 8.41 -5.66
C SER A 149 30.88 7.28 -6.62
N ASN A 150 30.75 6.06 -6.08
CA ASN A 150 30.33 4.87 -6.84
C ASN A 150 28.86 4.50 -6.65
N LEU A 151 28.09 5.29 -5.89
CA LEU A 151 26.65 5.07 -5.68
C LEU A 151 25.84 6.25 -6.23
N LEU A 152 24.77 5.92 -6.95
CA LEU A 152 23.83 6.91 -7.48
C LEU A 152 22.40 6.43 -7.27
N VAL A 153 21.58 7.26 -6.63
CA VAL A 153 20.13 7.04 -6.51
C VAL A 153 19.41 7.95 -7.49
N LEU A 154 18.64 7.37 -8.40
CA LEU A 154 17.90 8.13 -9.41
C LEU A 154 16.51 7.54 -9.67
N LEU A 155 15.63 8.37 -10.23
CA LEU A 155 14.34 7.94 -10.76
C LEU A 155 14.59 7.07 -12.00
N ALA A 156 14.01 5.88 -12.01
CA ALA A 156 14.14 4.96 -13.12
C ALA A 156 13.31 5.41 -14.32
N ASP A 157 13.78 5.08 -15.51
CA ASP A 157 13.04 5.12 -16.74
C ASP A 157 12.92 3.72 -17.35
N SER A 158 12.27 3.62 -18.52
CA SER A 158 12.03 2.33 -19.17
C SER A 158 13.31 1.56 -19.58
N SER A 159 14.47 2.23 -19.68
CA SER A 159 15.74 1.56 -19.98
C SER A 159 16.23 0.63 -18.88
N TYR A 160 15.77 0.84 -17.65
CA TYR A 160 16.09 0.00 -16.48
C TYR A 160 15.05 -1.09 -16.20
N GLN A 161 13.93 -1.10 -16.94
CA GLN A 161 12.77 -1.98 -16.65
C GLN A 161 13.16 -3.44 -16.49
N GLU A 162 13.98 -3.96 -17.38
CA GLU A 162 14.42 -5.35 -17.36
C GLU A 162 15.28 -5.69 -16.13
N GLN A 163 16.22 -4.81 -15.79
CA GLN A 163 17.10 -4.99 -14.61
C GLN A 163 16.29 -4.91 -13.30
N ILE A 164 15.32 -3.99 -13.23
CA ILE A 164 14.43 -3.86 -12.06
C ILE A 164 13.55 -5.10 -11.93
N THR A 165 12.95 -5.57 -13.03
CA THR A 165 12.14 -6.79 -13.05
C THR A 165 12.93 -7.98 -12.54
N GLN A 166 14.15 -8.17 -13.03
CA GLN A 166 15.00 -9.27 -12.59
C GLN A 166 15.32 -9.17 -11.09
N LEU A 167 15.67 -7.96 -10.59
CA LEU A 167 15.97 -7.74 -9.19
C LEU A 167 14.76 -7.99 -8.29
N LYS A 168 13.59 -7.45 -8.67
CA LYS A 168 12.34 -7.66 -7.91
C LYS A 168 11.91 -9.13 -7.93
N PHE A 169 11.97 -9.79 -9.08
CA PHE A 169 11.66 -11.20 -9.19
C PHE A 169 12.53 -12.06 -8.26
N GLN A 170 13.84 -11.80 -8.20
CA GLN A 170 14.73 -12.50 -7.28
C GLN A 170 14.50 -12.17 -5.80
N ALA A 171 13.95 -11.00 -5.49
CA ALA A 171 13.78 -10.54 -4.11
C ALA A 171 12.43 -10.93 -3.50
N PHE A 172 11.36 -11.00 -4.30
CA PHE A 172 9.97 -11.10 -3.84
C PHE A 172 9.19 -12.25 -4.47
N SER A 173 9.75 -12.97 -5.47
CA SER A 173 9.00 -14.10 -6.04
C SER A 173 8.87 -15.19 -4.98
N GLU A 174 7.64 -15.40 -4.55
CA GLU A 174 7.22 -16.63 -3.92
C GLU A 174 7.05 -17.72 -5.01
N GLU A 175 6.85 -18.97 -4.63
CA GLU A 175 6.81 -20.13 -5.55
C GLU A 175 5.75 -20.00 -6.67
N HIS A 176 4.85 -19.02 -6.62
CA HIS A 176 3.70 -18.85 -7.52
C HIS A 176 3.71 -17.56 -8.36
N GLU A 177 4.60 -16.62 -8.13
CA GLU A 177 4.71 -15.43 -8.96
C GLU A 177 5.55 -15.67 -10.22
N SER A 178 4.94 -15.41 -11.39
CA SER A 178 5.70 -15.45 -12.64
C SER A 178 6.48 -14.16 -12.85
N ARG A 179 7.61 -14.25 -13.57
CA ARG A 179 8.40 -13.08 -13.94
C ARG A 179 7.59 -12.07 -14.77
N GLU A 180 6.60 -12.53 -15.54
CA GLU A 180 5.68 -11.71 -16.32
C GLU A 180 4.80 -10.84 -15.44
N VAL A 181 4.36 -11.32 -14.30
CA VAL A 181 3.60 -10.56 -13.30
C VAL A 181 4.47 -9.43 -12.76
N VAL A 182 5.69 -9.73 -12.33
CA VAL A 182 6.64 -8.72 -11.86
C VAL A 182 6.97 -7.68 -12.94
N TYR A 183 7.13 -8.13 -14.20
CA TYR A 183 7.34 -7.22 -15.33
C TYR A 183 6.16 -6.26 -15.52
N ARG A 184 4.93 -6.74 -15.40
CA ARG A 184 3.72 -5.90 -15.44
C ARG A 184 3.74 -4.86 -14.33
N TYR A 185 4.03 -5.23 -13.08
CA TYR A 185 4.12 -4.29 -11.96
C TYR A 185 5.17 -3.20 -12.17
N VAL A 186 6.34 -3.57 -12.66
CA VAL A 186 7.39 -2.59 -12.99
C VAL A 186 6.93 -1.66 -14.11
N THR A 187 6.26 -2.20 -15.13
CA THR A 187 5.73 -1.44 -16.25
C THR A 187 4.71 -0.40 -15.79
N GLU A 188 3.75 -0.81 -14.96
CA GLU A 188 2.72 0.10 -14.45
C GLU A 188 3.30 1.14 -13.48
N ALA A 189 4.21 0.76 -12.60
CA ALA A 189 4.89 1.71 -11.72
C ALA A 189 5.71 2.78 -12.48
N LEU A 190 6.25 2.44 -13.66
CA LEU A 190 6.96 3.40 -14.53
C LEU A 190 6.01 4.36 -15.26
N LYS A 191 4.74 3.98 -15.47
CA LYS A 191 3.73 4.78 -16.18
C LYS A 191 2.84 5.61 -15.23
N ASP A 192 2.64 5.15 -14.02
CA ASP A 192 1.75 5.80 -13.07
C ASP A 192 2.32 7.16 -12.61
N PRO A 193 1.63 8.28 -12.84
CA PRO A 193 2.08 9.60 -12.44
C PRO A 193 2.15 9.77 -10.92
N GLU A 194 1.40 8.99 -10.14
CA GLU A 194 1.43 8.99 -8.68
C GLU A 194 2.49 8.03 -8.11
N SER A 195 3.23 7.33 -8.96
CA SER A 195 4.30 6.41 -8.56
C SER A 195 5.68 6.95 -8.92
N ARG A 196 6.66 6.67 -8.11
CA ARG A 196 8.07 7.01 -8.34
C ARG A 196 8.94 5.78 -8.09
N LEU A 197 9.38 5.17 -9.18
CA LEU A 197 10.26 4.01 -9.10
C LEU A 197 11.72 4.46 -9.10
N TYR A 198 12.41 4.27 -7.98
CA TYR A 198 13.81 4.63 -7.81
C TYR A 198 14.72 3.40 -7.89
N ILE A 199 15.93 3.64 -8.38
CA ILE A 199 17.02 2.64 -8.40
C ILE A 199 18.27 3.15 -7.69
N LEU A 200 19.00 2.21 -7.12
CA LEU A 200 20.36 2.42 -6.61
C LEU A 200 21.33 1.78 -7.59
N LEU A 201 22.16 2.61 -8.20
CA LEU A 201 23.26 2.17 -9.04
C LEU A 201 24.55 2.10 -8.22
N LYS A 202 25.34 1.06 -8.46
CA LYS A 202 26.71 0.92 -8.01
C LYS A 202 27.60 0.62 -9.21
N ASP A 203 28.57 1.50 -9.47
CA ASP A 203 29.44 1.38 -10.65
C ASP A 203 28.66 1.18 -11.97
N GLY A 204 27.48 1.85 -12.08
CA GLY A 204 26.59 1.79 -13.24
C GLY A 204 25.64 0.58 -13.30
N GLN A 205 25.68 -0.33 -12.34
CA GLN A 205 24.80 -1.50 -12.27
C GLN A 205 23.67 -1.28 -11.26
N VAL A 206 22.43 -1.71 -11.58
CA VAL A 206 21.31 -1.68 -10.64
C VAL A 206 21.52 -2.72 -9.55
N ILE A 207 21.69 -2.25 -8.31
CA ILE A 207 21.87 -3.11 -7.13
C ILE A 207 20.71 -2.99 -6.14
N GLY A 208 19.82 -2.04 -6.34
CA GLY A 208 18.66 -1.85 -5.47
C GLY A 208 17.54 -1.09 -6.15
N THR A 209 16.34 -1.23 -5.64
CA THR A 209 15.14 -0.54 -6.09
C THR A 209 14.21 -0.24 -4.93
N CYS A 210 13.37 0.79 -5.08
CA CYS A 210 12.26 1.10 -4.20
C CYS A 210 11.23 1.89 -4.98
N THR A 211 9.95 1.57 -4.80
CA THR A 211 8.86 2.36 -5.35
C THR A 211 8.27 3.23 -4.24
N VAL A 212 7.85 4.44 -4.60
CA VAL A 212 7.17 5.38 -3.71
C VAL A 212 5.82 5.70 -4.29
N ASP A 213 4.74 5.38 -3.59
CA ASP A 213 3.40 5.80 -3.92
C ASP A 213 3.14 7.20 -3.34
N LEU A 214 2.70 8.11 -4.19
CA LEU A 214 2.37 9.50 -3.87
C LEU A 214 0.85 9.75 -3.86
N SER A 215 0.02 8.76 -4.15
CA SER A 215 -1.44 8.92 -4.22
C SER A 215 -2.08 9.20 -2.86
N THR A 216 -1.43 8.77 -1.78
CA THR A 216 -1.88 8.90 -0.39
C THR A 216 -1.38 10.18 0.29
N ASN A 217 -1.71 10.35 1.57
CA ASN A 217 -1.24 11.49 2.38
C ASN A 217 0.24 11.38 2.80
N THR A 218 0.87 10.26 2.54
CA THR A 218 2.28 9.99 2.87
C THR A 218 3.09 9.68 1.61
N ASN A 219 4.42 9.72 1.71
CA ASN A 219 5.32 9.09 0.77
C ASN A 219 5.43 7.61 1.19
N TYR A 220 4.60 6.75 0.60
CA TYR A 220 4.57 5.34 0.96
C TYR A 220 5.61 4.55 0.17
N PHE A 221 6.57 3.98 0.89
CA PHE A 221 7.65 3.16 0.32
C PHE A 221 7.21 1.70 0.24
N TYR A 222 7.36 1.10 -0.93
CA TYR A 222 7.12 -0.33 -1.12
C TYR A 222 8.10 -0.96 -2.10
N GLY A 223 8.21 -2.29 -2.05
CA GLY A 223 9.10 -3.04 -2.92
C GLY A 223 10.57 -2.61 -2.82
N LEU A 224 11.04 -2.22 -1.62
CA LEU A 224 12.44 -1.93 -1.39
C LEU A 224 13.24 -3.24 -1.40
N ALA A 225 14.11 -3.38 -2.37
CA ALA A 225 14.95 -4.55 -2.53
C ALA A 225 16.41 -4.19 -2.82
N ILE A 226 17.31 -5.04 -2.35
CA ILE A 226 18.74 -5.01 -2.69
C ILE A 226 19.10 -6.37 -3.26
N SER A 227 19.89 -6.38 -4.35
CA SER A 227 20.37 -7.60 -4.98
C SER A 227 21.13 -8.47 -3.97
N GLU A 228 20.93 -9.77 -4.03
CA GLU A 228 21.43 -10.71 -3.02
C GLU A 228 22.94 -10.57 -2.71
N PRO A 229 23.84 -10.46 -3.71
CA PRO A 229 25.28 -10.28 -3.44
C PRO A 229 25.64 -8.98 -2.72
N GLU A 230 24.72 -8.00 -2.70
CA GLU A 230 24.94 -6.68 -2.12
C GLU A 230 24.18 -6.48 -0.79
N ARG A 231 23.44 -7.48 -0.33
CA ARG A 231 22.77 -7.45 0.98
C ARG A 231 23.76 -7.42 2.13
N GLY A 232 23.35 -6.91 3.28
CA GLY A 232 24.19 -6.81 4.49
C GLY A 232 25.24 -5.72 4.48
N LYS A 233 25.45 -5.01 3.35
CA LYS A 233 26.49 -3.96 3.19
C LYS A 233 25.98 -2.53 3.49
N GLY A 234 24.75 -2.38 3.97
CA GLY A 234 24.16 -1.08 4.31
C GLY A 234 23.46 -0.35 3.17
N TYR A 235 23.40 -0.92 1.96
CA TYR A 235 22.84 -0.26 0.78
C TYR A 235 21.33 -0.03 0.87
N GLY A 236 20.56 -0.90 1.54
CA GLY A 236 19.15 -0.67 1.79
C GLY A 236 18.91 0.57 2.66
N SER A 237 19.68 0.73 3.73
CA SER A 237 19.64 1.94 4.56
C SER A 237 20.07 3.19 3.79
N TYR A 238 21.08 3.07 2.93
CA TYR A 238 21.55 4.18 2.08
C TYR A 238 20.44 4.61 1.11
N LEU A 239 19.81 3.65 0.42
CA LEU A 239 18.70 3.92 -0.51
C LEU A 239 17.54 4.61 0.21
N ALA A 240 17.02 4.03 1.29
CA ALA A 240 15.89 4.61 2.02
C ALA A 240 16.18 6.03 2.53
N LYS A 241 17.38 6.28 3.10
CA LYS A 241 17.81 7.61 3.55
C LYS A 241 17.93 8.61 2.40
N SER A 242 18.46 8.17 1.25
CA SER A 242 18.57 9.01 0.06
C SER A 242 17.20 9.42 -0.45
N LEU A 243 16.22 8.48 -0.47
CA LEU A 243 14.85 8.77 -0.88
C LEU A 243 14.16 9.75 0.05
N VAL A 244 14.30 9.58 1.37
CA VAL A 244 13.77 10.54 2.34
C VAL A 244 14.31 11.95 2.05
N ASN A 245 15.63 12.09 1.88
CA ASN A 245 16.25 13.39 1.61
C ASN A 245 15.75 14.01 0.28
N GLN A 246 15.63 13.21 -0.79
CA GLN A 246 15.14 13.70 -2.09
C GLN A 246 13.67 14.13 -2.03
N LEU A 247 12.82 13.36 -1.34
CA LEU A 247 11.38 13.61 -1.29
C LEU A 247 11.01 14.77 -0.37
N ILE A 248 11.79 15.05 0.69
CA ILE A 248 11.63 16.26 1.51
C ILE A 248 11.71 17.53 0.65
N GLU A 249 12.53 17.54 -0.39
CA GLU A 249 12.69 18.67 -1.29
C GLU A 249 11.53 18.78 -2.31
N GLN A 250 10.77 17.71 -2.53
CA GLN A 250 9.75 17.62 -3.58
C GLN A 250 8.32 17.86 -3.07
N ASN A 251 8.02 17.48 -1.82
CA ASN A 251 6.69 17.61 -1.24
C ASN A 251 6.75 17.73 0.30
N ASP A 252 5.57 17.98 0.91
CA ASP A 252 5.43 18.17 2.37
C ASP A 252 4.94 16.91 3.11
N LYS A 253 4.85 15.77 2.44
CA LYS A 253 4.35 14.53 3.04
C LYS A 253 5.41 13.88 3.95
N GLU A 254 4.95 13.26 5.02
CA GLU A 254 5.75 12.35 5.85
C GLU A 254 5.99 11.02 5.12
N PHE A 255 6.68 10.09 5.76
CA PHE A 255 7.09 8.83 5.16
C PHE A 255 6.42 7.66 5.86
N GLN A 256 6.05 6.65 5.10
CA GLN A 256 5.45 5.43 5.61
C GLN A 256 5.99 4.21 4.86
N ILE A 257 6.12 3.09 5.55
CA ILE A 257 6.52 1.81 4.96
C ILE A 257 5.84 0.68 5.71
N ALA A 258 5.37 -0.33 5.00
CA ALA A 258 4.87 -1.58 5.56
C ALA A 258 5.96 -2.66 5.55
N VAL A 259 5.91 -3.53 6.52
CA VAL A 259 6.77 -4.70 6.59
C VAL A 259 6.03 -5.86 7.25
N GLU A 260 6.05 -7.02 6.61
CA GLU A 260 5.56 -8.26 7.21
C GLU A 260 6.28 -8.56 8.51
N ASN A 261 5.55 -9.02 9.51
CA ASN A 261 6.15 -9.31 10.82
C ASN A 261 7.18 -10.45 10.78
N SER A 262 7.08 -11.33 9.81
CA SER A 262 8.06 -12.38 9.49
C SER A 262 9.40 -11.80 9.01
N ASN A 263 9.41 -10.64 8.33
CA ASN A 263 10.61 -9.99 7.79
C ASN A 263 11.36 -9.16 8.84
N VAL A 264 11.92 -9.84 9.84
CA VAL A 264 12.68 -9.22 10.95
C VAL A 264 13.85 -8.38 10.45
N GLY A 265 14.46 -8.77 9.32
CA GLY A 265 15.60 -8.06 8.73
C GLY A 265 15.23 -6.67 8.23
N ALA A 266 14.17 -6.56 7.46
CA ALA A 266 13.65 -5.29 6.94
C ALA A 266 13.17 -4.39 8.09
N LYS A 267 12.41 -4.95 9.05
CA LYS A 267 11.94 -4.20 10.22
C LYS A 267 13.09 -3.55 11.00
N ARG A 268 14.14 -4.30 11.32
CA ARG A 268 15.33 -3.77 12.00
C ARG A 268 16.04 -2.69 11.19
N LEU A 269 16.05 -2.81 9.85
CA LEU A 269 16.63 -1.78 8.99
C LEU A 269 15.87 -0.47 9.15
N TYR A 270 14.54 -0.49 9.05
CA TYR A 270 13.71 0.72 9.12
C TYR A 270 13.75 1.36 10.50
N GLU A 271 13.64 0.57 11.57
CA GLU A 271 13.77 1.07 12.95
C GLU A 271 15.15 1.71 13.20
N LYS A 272 16.23 1.09 12.71
CA LYS A 272 17.61 1.63 12.82
C LYS A 272 17.77 2.98 12.13
N ILE A 273 17.04 3.24 11.05
CA ILE A 273 17.07 4.54 10.37
C ILE A 273 16.00 5.51 10.86
N GLY A 274 15.33 5.19 11.96
CA GLY A 274 14.44 6.10 12.68
C GLY A 274 12.99 6.11 12.22
N PHE A 275 12.55 5.09 11.49
CA PHE A 275 11.13 4.81 11.35
C PHE A 275 10.61 4.22 12.66
N VAL A 276 9.42 4.63 13.07
CA VAL A 276 8.77 4.18 14.31
C VAL A 276 7.45 3.49 13.98
N LYS A 277 7.12 2.43 14.72
CA LYS A 277 5.84 1.74 14.56
C LYS A 277 4.69 2.71 14.78
N GLN A 278 3.80 2.81 13.80
CA GLN A 278 2.55 3.57 13.85
C GLN A 278 1.37 2.66 14.15
N THR A 279 1.26 1.57 13.40
CA THR A 279 0.16 0.64 13.52
C THR A 279 0.57 -0.79 13.12
N GLN A 280 -0.35 -1.71 13.30
CA GLN A 280 -0.28 -3.08 12.79
C GLN A 280 -1.52 -3.33 11.93
N VAL A 281 -1.33 -3.69 10.69
CA VAL A 281 -2.40 -4.13 9.79
C VAL A 281 -2.69 -5.60 10.06
N VAL A 282 -3.96 -5.94 10.09
CA VAL A 282 -4.51 -7.27 10.34
C VAL A 282 -5.39 -7.64 9.16
N TYR A 283 -5.24 -8.85 8.71
CA TYR A 283 -6.04 -9.45 7.66
C TYR A 283 -7.13 -10.32 8.27
N LEU A 284 -8.33 -10.22 7.72
CA LEU A 284 -9.51 -10.95 8.22
C LEU A 284 -10.11 -11.74 7.07
N ASN A 285 -10.25 -13.03 7.26
CA ASN A 285 -10.81 -13.96 6.29
C ASN A 285 -12.22 -14.40 6.72
N GLU A 286 -13.05 -14.81 5.77
CA GLU A 286 -14.31 -15.46 6.10
C GLU A 286 -14.05 -16.78 6.81
N LYS A 287 -14.89 -17.11 7.77
CA LYS A 287 -14.80 -18.37 8.49
C LYS A 287 -15.25 -19.50 7.55
N GLU A 288 -14.39 -20.52 7.36
CA GLU A 288 -14.74 -21.75 6.63
C GLU A 288 -15.97 -22.47 7.19
#